data_2ec8df6ef0847ef35f6fc472fe971ca2
#
_entry.id   2ec8df6ef0847ef35f6fc472fe971ca2
#
_cell.length_a   1.000
_cell.length_b   1.000
_cell.length_c   1.000
_cell.angle_alpha   90.00
_cell.angle_beta   90.00
_cell.angle_gamma   90.00
#
_symmetry.space_group_name_H-M   'P 1'
#
loop_
_entity.id
_entity.type
_entity.pdbx_description
1 polymer ?
#
loop_
_entity_poly.entity_id
_entity_poly.type
_entity_poly.pdbx_seq_one_letter_code
_entity_poly.pdbx_strand_id
1 'polypeptide(L)' 'MIKLNVQLFGILADHLPREDKGKASVELADSSTFRDLFEKLGIRRKVTFAVNGEHDLDESHMLEDGDEVLVFTSVSGG' A
#
# COMPACT_ATOMS: atom_id res chain seq x y z
N MET A 1 -9.77 11.50 -9.43
CA MET A 1 -8.71 10.59 -8.99
C MET A 1 -8.32 10.88 -7.55
N ILE A 2 -7.94 9.86 -6.83
CA ILE A 2 -7.47 10.03 -5.47
C ILE A 2 -5.95 9.89 -5.44
N LYS A 3 -5.32 10.56 -4.51
CA LYS A 3 -3.88 10.54 -4.34
C LYS A 3 -3.56 9.97 -2.96
N LEU A 4 -2.74 8.95 -2.92
CA LEU A 4 -2.40 8.25 -1.70
C LEU A 4 -0.93 8.43 -1.38
N ASN A 5 -0.61 8.47 -0.10
CA ASN A 5 0.76 8.43 0.36
C ASN A 5 1.04 7.00 0.82
N VAL A 6 1.88 6.29 0.07
CA VAL A 6 2.13 4.87 0.31
C VAL A 6 3.56 4.68 0.80
N GLN A 7 3.72 3.91 1.84
CA GLN A 7 5.03 3.53 2.33
C GLN A 7 5.13 2.00 2.36
N LEU A 8 6.16 1.48 1.69
CA LEU A 8 6.44 0.06 1.63
C LEU A 8 7.66 -0.24 2.49
N PHE A 9 7.58 -1.31 3.26
CA PHE A 9 8.65 -1.69 4.17
C PHE A 9 9.33 -2.98 3.74
N GLY A 10 10.60 -3.14 4.13
CA GLY A 10 11.33 -4.34 3.85
C GLY A 10 11.50 -4.59 2.37
N ILE A 11 11.35 -5.84 1.97
CA ILE A 11 11.50 -6.21 0.56
C ILE A 11 10.45 -5.57 -0.35
N LEU A 12 9.35 -5.11 0.20
CA LEU A 12 8.32 -4.45 -0.60
C LEU A 12 8.82 -3.12 -1.14
N ALA A 13 9.76 -2.48 -0.46
CA ALA A 13 10.30 -1.22 -0.92
C ALA A 13 11.00 -1.34 -2.29
N ASP A 14 11.35 -2.55 -2.70
CA ASP A 14 11.97 -2.79 -3.99
C ASP A 14 11.01 -2.53 -5.15
N HIS A 15 9.71 -2.45 -4.87
CA HIS A 15 8.72 -2.10 -5.89
C HIS A 15 8.76 -0.61 -6.25
N LEU A 16 9.52 0.17 -5.49
CA LEU A 16 9.66 1.60 -5.70
C LEU A 16 11.12 1.95 -5.95
N PRO A 17 11.39 3.10 -6.59
CA PRO A 17 12.77 3.54 -6.75
C PRO A 17 13.46 3.71 -5.40
N ARG A 18 14.74 3.36 -5.34
CA ARG A 18 15.51 3.49 -4.10
C ARG A 18 15.51 4.91 -3.53
N GLU A 19 15.45 5.87 -4.42
CA GLU A 19 15.48 7.28 -4.03
C GLU A 19 14.30 7.65 -3.13
N ASP A 20 13.20 6.96 -3.28
CA ASP A 20 11.98 7.25 -2.52
C ASP A 20 11.99 6.58 -1.15
N LYS A 21 12.98 5.74 -0.88
CA LYS A 21 13.10 5.05 0.41
C LYS A 21 11.83 4.33 0.82
N GLY A 22 11.16 3.70 -0.15
CA GLY A 22 9.94 2.98 0.10
C GLY A 22 8.69 3.83 0.20
N LYS A 23 8.80 5.13 -0.08
CA LYS A 23 7.66 6.04 -0.04
C LYS A 23 7.31 6.50 -1.44
N ALA A 24 6.03 6.60 -1.72
CA ALA A 24 5.57 7.11 -3.02
C ALA A 24 4.19 7.72 -2.90
N SER A 25 3.92 8.67 -3.79
CA SER A 25 2.55 9.14 -4.00
C SER A 25 1.98 8.34 -5.15
N VAL A 26 0.84 7.75 -4.95
CA VAL A 26 0.19 6.92 -5.95
C VAL A 26 -1.19 7.50 -6.26
N GLU A 27 -1.51 7.65 -7.53
CA GLU A 27 -2.82 8.13 -7.93
C GLU A 27 -3.65 6.95 -8.45
N LEU A 28 -4.88 6.88 -8.01
CA LEU A 28 -5.82 5.84 -8.43
C LEU A 28 -7.15 6.48 -8.78
N ALA A 29 -7.97 5.74 -9.50
CA ALA A 29 -9.32 6.18 -9.79
C ALA A 29 -10.11 6.29 -8.49
N ASP A 30 -11.13 7.13 -8.49
CA ASP A 30 -12.02 7.25 -7.34
C ASP A 30 -12.64 5.90 -7.02
N SER A 31 -12.84 5.65 -5.74
CA SER A 31 -13.41 4.39 -5.27
C SER A 31 -12.50 3.17 -5.46
N SER A 32 -11.21 3.38 -5.62
CA SER A 32 -10.26 2.27 -5.68
C SER A 32 -10.09 1.63 -4.31
N THR A 33 -9.75 0.35 -4.33
CA THR A 33 -9.56 -0.43 -3.11
C THR A 33 -8.08 -0.78 -2.94
N PHE A 34 -7.74 -1.41 -1.80
CA PHE A 34 -6.39 -1.92 -1.60
C PHE A 34 -5.98 -2.89 -2.70
N ARG A 35 -6.92 -3.70 -3.17
CA ARG A 35 -6.62 -4.62 -4.25
C ARG A 35 -6.14 -3.87 -5.49
N ASP A 36 -6.80 -2.79 -5.84
CA ASP A 36 -6.41 -1.97 -6.97
C ASP A 36 -5.02 -1.37 -6.78
N LEU A 37 -4.73 -0.94 -5.56
CA LEU A 37 -3.43 -0.38 -5.23
C LEU A 37 -2.34 -1.43 -5.39
N PHE A 38 -2.56 -2.63 -4.86
CA PHE A 38 -1.57 -3.71 -4.94
C PHE A 38 -1.33 -4.13 -6.38
N GLU A 39 -2.36 -4.17 -7.20
CA GLU A 39 -2.20 -4.49 -8.62
C GLU A 39 -1.34 -3.44 -9.32
N LYS A 40 -1.57 -2.17 -9.00
CA LYS A 40 -0.79 -1.09 -9.61
C LYS A 40 0.68 -1.17 -9.21
N LEU A 41 0.95 -1.55 -7.96
CA LEU A 41 2.31 -1.66 -7.46
C LEU A 41 2.99 -2.98 -7.83
N GLY A 42 2.23 -3.93 -8.36
CA GLY A 42 2.77 -5.24 -8.71
C GLY A 42 2.96 -6.15 -7.51
N ILE A 43 2.30 -5.88 -6.42
CA ILE A 43 2.42 -6.70 -5.21
C ILE A 43 1.48 -7.87 -5.30
N ARG A 44 2.04 -9.07 -5.33
CA ARG A 44 1.25 -10.30 -5.46
C ARG A 44 1.36 -11.24 -4.27
N ARG A 45 2.09 -10.84 -3.25
CA ARG A 45 2.26 -11.65 -2.07
C ARG A 45 1.30 -11.19 -0.98
N LYS A 46 1.10 -12.06 -0.01
CA LYS A 46 0.29 -11.71 1.13
C LYS A 46 1.04 -10.68 1.97
N VAL A 47 0.38 -9.58 2.27
CA VAL A 47 0.99 -8.49 3.02
C VAL A 47 0.04 -8.02 4.11
N THR A 48 0.61 -7.34 5.09
CA THR A 48 -0.17 -6.64 6.10
C THR A 48 -0.19 -5.18 5.71
N PHE A 49 -1.30 -4.52 5.90
CA PHE A 49 -1.42 -3.13 5.52
C PHE A 49 -2.29 -2.37 6.52
N ALA A 50 -2.08 -1.06 6.56
CA ALA A 50 -2.84 -0.17 7.42
C ALA A 50 -3.10 1.12 6.67
N VAL A 51 -4.19 1.79 6.99
CA VAL A 51 -4.51 3.09 6.42
C VAL A 51 -4.83 4.04 7.57
N ASN A 52 -4.15 5.18 7.59
CA ASN A 52 -4.32 6.21 8.64
C ASN A 52 -4.24 5.62 10.06
N GLY A 53 -3.37 4.62 10.23
CA GLY A 53 -3.18 3.97 11.52
C GLY A 53 -4.16 2.86 11.84
N GLU A 54 -5.10 2.57 10.97
CA GLU A 54 -6.06 1.49 11.18
C GLU A 54 -5.59 0.19 10.56
N HIS A 55 -5.59 -0.86 11.36
CA HIS A 55 -5.29 -2.21 10.92
C HIS A 55 -6.61 -2.97 10.73
N ASP A 56 -6.54 -4.24 10.51
CA ASP A 56 -7.74 -5.10 10.40
C ASP A 56 -8.66 -4.72 9.26
N LEU A 57 -8.08 -4.18 8.20
CA LEU A 57 -8.84 -3.82 7.01
C LEU A 57 -8.75 -4.91 5.97
N ASP A 58 -9.78 -5.00 5.16
CA ASP A 58 -9.87 -5.97 4.09
C ASP A 58 -9.33 -5.36 2.79
N GLU A 59 -8.88 -6.20 1.87
CA GLU A 59 -8.46 -5.74 0.54
C GLU A 59 -9.54 -4.98 -0.20
N SER A 60 -10.79 -5.23 0.15
CA SER A 60 -11.92 -4.55 -0.47
C SER A 60 -12.19 -3.17 0.14
N HIS A 61 -11.42 -2.79 1.16
CA HIS A 61 -11.58 -1.48 1.78
C HIS A 61 -11.33 -0.37 0.75
N MET A 62 -12.26 0.55 0.65
CA MET A 62 -12.18 1.65 -0.30
C MET A 62 -11.24 2.73 0.20
N LEU A 63 -10.35 3.18 -0.67
CA LEU A 63 -9.38 4.21 -0.33
C LEU A 63 -9.93 5.60 -0.66
N GLU A 64 -9.45 6.59 0.07
CA GLU A 64 -9.87 7.97 -0.12
C GLU A 64 -8.66 8.86 -0.41
N ASP A 65 -8.93 10.01 -1.01
CA ASP A 65 -7.89 10.98 -1.30
C ASP A 65 -7.19 11.42 -0.03
N GLY A 66 -5.86 11.43 -0.06
CA GLY A 66 -5.06 11.83 1.08
C GLY A 66 -4.76 10.72 2.09
N ASP A 67 -5.24 9.51 1.85
CA ASP A 67 -4.98 8.39 2.76
C ASP A 67 -3.49 8.08 2.86
N GLU A 68 -3.04 7.77 4.07
CA GLU A 68 -1.69 7.29 4.32
C GLU A 68 -1.72 5.79 4.46
N VAL A 69 -1.07 5.10 3.54
CA VAL A 69 -1.08 3.64 3.47
C VAL A 69 0.30 3.10 3.83
N LEU A 70 0.31 2.16 4.76
CA LEU A 70 1.53 1.45 5.14
C LEU A 70 1.36 0.00 4.72
N VAL A 71 2.36 -0.55 4.06
CA VAL A 71 2.32 -1.94 3.62
C VAL A 71 3.60 -2.63 4.05
N PHE A 72 3.47 -3.77 4.71
CA PHE A 72 4.63 -4.53 5.16
C PHE A 72 4.33 -6.02 5.10
N THR A 73 5.40 -6.80 5.00
CA THR A 73 5.24 -8.24 5.00
C THR A 73 5.18 -8.74 6.43
N SER A 74 4.31 -9.71 6.66
CA SER A 74 4.29 -10.38 7.94
C SER A 74 5.49 -11.30 8.01
N VAL A 75 6.46 -10.95 8.84
CA VAL A 75 7.62 -11.81 9.04
C VAL A 75 7.30 -12.78 10.15
N SER A 76 6.41 -13.66 9.90
CA SER A 76 6.13 -14.67 10.88
C SER A 76 7.19 -15.75 10.74
N GLY A 77 8.19 -15.66 11.55
CA GLY A 77 9.16 -16.74 11.73
C GLY A 77 9.18 -17.85 10.70
N GLY A 78 8.68 -17.60 9.64
CA GLY A 78 8.63 -18.66 8.65
C GLY A 78 8.88 -18.10 7.34
#